data_3b4bda9ef8bcffbd4cde74c45a549b05
#
_entry.id   3b4bda9ef8bcffbd4cde74c45a549b05
#
_cell.length_a   1.000
_cell.length_b   1.000
_cell.length_c   1.000
_cell.angle_alpha   90.00
_cell.angle_beta   90.00
_cell.angle_gamma   90.00
#
_symmetry.space_group_name_H-M   'P 1'
#
loop_
_entity.id
_entity.type
_entity.pdbx_description
1 polymer ?
#
loop_
_entity_poly.entity_id
_entity_poly.type
_entity_poly.pdbx_seq_one_letter_code
_entity_poly.pdbx_strand_id
1 'polypeptide(L)'
;MPLVIRGPQGGGHRLGAQHSQSLEAWFVNVPGLKVVMPSTASDAKGLLLAAVRDPNPVLFLEHKNLYQLPRSAVPSGDYEVALGVADVKRAGSDVTVVATSNMVHEALKAARRLQRQGVSLEVIDPRTLWPLDEALILQSVRKTSRLVIAHEAPRRGGWGAELLSLVQASGHLPTCCTVPPHYSHLQALHYSSTHCLLLTCYRLLSYARTQSLLLTEPTNPVQEKAFDALDAPITIVAGRDAPLPYNAALERACIPGADEIAAAALATMERPGRC
;
A
#
# COMPACT_ATOMS: atom_id res chain seq x y z
N MET A 1 10.95 -7.01 -19.97
CA MET A 1 12.35 -6.60 -20.13
C MET A 1 12.97 -6.52 -18.75
N PRO A 2 14.02 -7.28 -18.43
CA PRO A 2 14.71 -7.21 -17.14
C PRO A 2 15.48 -5.88 -17.05
N LEU A 3 15.06 -5.00 -16.18
CA LEU A 3 15.68 -3.69 -15.97
C LEU A 3 15.44 -3.26 -14.52
N VAL A 4 16.49 -2.86 -13.81
CA VAL A 4 16.38 -2.25 -12.49
C VAL A 4 16.76 -0.78 -12.57
N ILE A 5 15.83 0.09 -12.18
CA ILE A 5 16.05 1.52 -12.06
C ILE A 5 16.13 1.85 -10.58
N ARG A 6 17.31 2.27 -10.10
CA ARG A 6 17.50 2.72 -8.72
C ARG A 6 17.49 4.23 -8.63
N GLY A 7 16.84 4.76 -7.60
CA GLY A 7 16.83 6.21 -7.36
C GLY A 7 16.67 6.54 -5.88
N PRO A 8 17.43 7.54 -5.36
CA PRO A 8 17.20 8.07 -4.03
C PRO A 8 15.99 9.01 -4.04
N GLN A 9 15.20 8.99 -2.96
CA GLN A 9 14.08 9.90 -2.74
C GLN A 9 13.97 10.33 -1.29
N GLY A 10 12.96 11.13 -0.99
CA GLY A 10 12.61 11.57 0.37
C GLY A 10 13.32 12.83 0.83
N GLY A 11 12.76 13.46 1.84
CA GLY A 11 13.25 14.69 2.47
C GLY A 11 14.19 14.44 3.65
N GLY A 12 14.39 15.49 4.47
CA GLY A 12 15.20 15.44 5.67
C GLY A 12 16.66 15.89 5.49
N HIS A 13 17.05 16.27 4.28
CA HIS A 13 18.41 16.71 3.96
C HIS A 13 18.51 18.18 3.55
N ARG A 14 17.43 18.92 3.63
CA ARG A 14 17.37 20.35 3.28
C ARG A 14 17.78 20.63 1.84
N LEU A 15 17.34 19.77 0.91
CA LEU A 15 17.70 19.83 -0.51
C LEU A 15 16.64 20.54 -1.37
N GLY A 16 15.60 21.09 -0.72
CA GLY A 16 14.53 21.80 -1.40
C GLY A 16 13.60 20.92 -2.21
N ALA A 17 12.72 21.56 -2.96
CA ALA A 17 11.64 20.87 -3.66
C ALA A 17 12.11 19.86 -4.71
N GLN A 18 13.15 20.15 -5.47
CA GLN A 18 13.56 19.30 -6.58
C GLN A 18 14.28 18.01 -6.15
N HIS A 19 14.92 17.97 -4.98
CA HIS A 19 15.69 16.81 -4.52
C HIS A 19 15.08 16.07 -3.33
N SER A 20 13.90 16.49 -2.85
CA SER A 20 13.26 15.92 -1.67
C SER A 20 11.90 15.27 -1.96
N GLN A 21 11.60 15.03 -3.23
CA GLN A 21 10.34 14.42 -3.65
C GLN A 21 10.24 12.96 -3.20
N SER A 22 9.00 12.52 -2.98
CA SER A 22 8.59 11.12 -2.79
C SER A 22 7.57 10.81 -3.88
N LEU A 23 8.03 10.17 -4.96
CA LEU A 23 7.29 10.04 -6.21
C LEU A 23 6.80 8.61 -6.48
N GLU A 24 6.83 7.74 -5.48
CA GLU A 24 6.46 6.32 -5.62
C GLU A 24 5.10 6.11 -6.26
N ALA A 25 4.11 6.96 -5.94
CA ALA A 25 2.75 6.82 -6.47
C ALA A 25 2.66 7.01 -7.99
N TRP A 26 3.53 7.82 -8.59
CA TRP A 26 3.59 7.99 -10.05
C TRP A 26 3.93 6.70 -10.76
N PHE A 27 4.78 5.90 -10.15
CA PHE A 27 5.30 4.67 -10.75
C PHE A 27 4.43 3.45 -10.42
N VAL A 28 3.80 3.42 -9.25
CA VAL A 28 2.82 2.39 -8.90
C VAL A 28 1.64 2.41 -9.87
N ASN A 29 1.29 3.57 -10.43
CA ASN A 29 0.21 3.70 -11.41
C ASN A 29 0.57 3.14 -12.81
N VAL A 30 1.79 2.64 -13.03
CA VAL A 30 2.24 2.11 -14.33
C VAL A 30 2.08 0.60 -14.37
N PRO A 31 1.11 0.05 -15.13
CA PRO A 31 0.93 -1.40 -15.23
C PRO A 31 2.20 -2.12 -15.70
N GLY A 32 2.56 -3.21 -15.03
CA GLY A 32 3.74 -4.02 -15.36
C GLY A 32 5.06 -3.53 -14.78
N LEU A 33 5.11 -2.35 -14.15
CA LEU A 33 6.27 -1.86 -13.42
C LEU A 33 6.17 -2.27 -11.95
N LYS A 34 7.19 -2.94 -11.43
CA LYS A 34 7.29 -3.24 -10.00
C LYS A 34 7.95 -2.08 -9.26
N VAL A 35 7.47 -1.77 -8.06
CA VAL A 35 7.98 -0.65 -7.25
C VAL A 35 8.37 -1.15 -5.86
N VAL A 36 9.65 -0.99 -5.53
CA VAL A 36 10.27 -1.53 -4.31
C VAL A 36 10.83 -0.40 -3.46
N MET A 37 10.58 -0.43 -2.16
CA MET A 37 11.03 0.58 -1.19
C MET A 37 11.51 -0.09 0.10
N PRO A 38 12.78 -0.50 0.20
CA PRO A 38 13.30 -1.13 1.42
C PRO A 38 13.32 -0.16 2.60
N SER A 39 13.20 -0.70 3.82
CA SER A 39 13.37 0.04 5.07
C SER A 39 14.63 -0.34 5.85
N THR A 40 15.25 -1.49 5.57
CA THR A 40 16.42 -1.99 6.27
C THR A 40 17.55 -2.37 5.31
N ALA A 41 18.78 -2.44 5.81
CA ALA A 41 19.93 -2.84 4.99
C ALA A 41 19.82 -4.29 4.49
N SER A 42 19.26 -5.20 5.30
CA SER A 42 19.02 -6.59 4.90
C SER A 42 17.95 -6.67 3.80
N ASP A 43 16.83 -5.95 3.96
CA ASP A 43 15.82 -5.90 2.92
C ASP A 43 16.37 -5.27 1.63
N ALA A 44 17.15 -4.18 1.74
CA ALA A 44 17.75 -3.53 0.57
C ALA A 44 18.63 -4.51 -0.23
N LYS A 45 19.45 -5.32 0.44
CA LYS A 45 20.27 -6.33 -0.23
C LYS A 45 19.42 -7.42 -0.88
N GLY A 46 18.51 -8.05 -0.11
CA GLY A 46 17.73 -9.18 -0.59
C GLY A 46 16.73 -8.80 -1.68
N LEU A 47 16.08 -7.65 -1.55
CA LEU A 47 15.15 -7.12 -2.57
C LEU A 47 15.88 -6.68 -3.83
N LEU A 48 17.10 -6.11 -3.73
CA LEU A 48 17.87 -5.73 -4.90
C LEU A 48 18.32 -6.95 -5.71
N LEU A 49 18.73 -8.02 -5.03
CA LEU A 49 19.07 -9.28 -5.69
C LEU A 49 17.86 -9.89 -6.39
N ALA A 50 16.70 -9.90 -5.72
CA ALA A 50 15.44 -10.33 -6.33
C ALA A 50 15.05 -9.46 -7.53
N ALA A 51 15.22 -8.12 -7.43
CA ALA A 51 14.91 -7.19 -8.52
C ALA A 51 15.80 -7.43 -9.75
N VAL A 52 17.10 -7.69 -9.56
CA VAL A 52 18.05 -7.97 -10.67
C VAL A 52 17.69 -9.28 -11.39
N ARG A 53 17.10 -10.24 -10.68
CA ARG A 53 16.69 -11.55 -11.23
C ARG A 53 15.27 -11.56 -11.79
N ASP A 54 14.50 -10.51 -11.55
CA ASP A 54 13.14 -10.41 -12.05
C ASP A 54 13.11 -10.16 -13.57
N PRO A 55 12.27 -10.87 -14.33
CA PRO A 55 12.17 -10.69 -15.79
C PRO A 55 11.44 -9.39 -16.20
N ASN A 56 10.82 -8.69 -15.25
CA ASN A 56 10.10 -7.45 -15.49
C ASN A 56 10.91 -6.22 -15.04
N PRO A 57 10.55 -5.02 -15.48
CA PRO A 57 11.17 -3.80 -14.99
C PRO A 57 10.82 -3.56 -13.51
N VAL A 58 11.83 -3.20 -12.73
CA VAL A 58 11.70 -2.90 -11.29
C VAL A 58 12.25 -1.52 -11.00
N LEU A 59 11.44 -0.66 -10.42
CA LEU A 59 11.88 0.60 -9.84
C LEU A 59 12.21 0.39 -8.35
N PHE A 60 13.45 0.69 -7.98
CA PHE A 60 13.98 0.49 -6.65
C PHE A 60 14.26 1.84 -6.00
N LEU A 61 13.37 2.28 -5.11
CA LEU A 61 13.40 3.60 -4.48
C LEU A 61 14.01 3.50 -3.07
N GLU A 62 15.05 4.29 -2.83
CA GLU A 62 15.80 4.29 -1.58
C GLU A 62 15.67 5.63 -0.87
N HIS A 63 15.24 5.61 0.40
CA HIS A 63 15.14 6.85 1.15
C HIS A 63 16.50 7.31 1.66
N LYS A 64 16.86 8.56 1.38
CA LYS A 64 18.19 9.14 1.71
C LYS A 64 18.57 9.05 3.19
N ASN A 65 17.60 9.21 4.10
CA ASN A 65 17.86 9.10 5.54
C ASN A 65 18.32 7.70 5.95
N LEU A 66 17.92 6.66 5.22
CA LEU A 66 18.27 5.27 5.54
C LEU A 66 19.76 4.98 5.30
N TYR A 67 20.43 5.73 4.43
CA TYR A 67 21.88 5.58 4.22
C TYR A 67 22.71 5.98 5.44
N GLN A 68 22.14 6.77 6.34
CA GLN A 68 22.81 7.28 7.53
C GLN A 68 22.42 6.52 8.81
N LEU A 69 21.58 5.49 8.70
CA LEU A 69 21.22 4.68 9.85
C LEU A 69 22.46 3.97 10.43
N PRO A 70 22.46 3.71 11.75
CA PRO A 70 23.47 2.87 12.36
C PRO A 70 23.63 1.54 11.63
N ARG A 71 24.85 1.06 11.51
CA ARG A 71 25.12 -0.24 10.89
C ARG A 71 24.33 -1.35 11.57
N SER A 72 23.67 -2.17 10.78
CA SER A 72 22.96 -3.36 11.23
C SER A 72 23.55 -4.62 10.61
N ALA A 73 23.35 -5.75 11.25
CA ALA A 73 23.75 -7.04 10.69
C ALA A 73 22.98 -7.29 9.39
N VAL A 74 23.71 -7.67 8.36
CA VAL A 74 23.16 -8.13 7.08
C VAL A 74 23.65 -9.56 6.87
N PRO A 75 22.74 -10.51 6.54
CA PRO A 75 23.15 -11.89 6.30
C PRO A 75 24.26 -11.96 5.24
N SER A 76 25.27 -12.79 5.49
CA SER A 76 26.35 -13.07 4.53
C SER A 76 25.84 -13.97 3.39
N GLY A 77 26.58 -13.99 2.28
CA GLY A 77 26.23 -14.83 1.13
C GLY A 77 25.11 -14.22 0.27
N ASP A 78 24.59 -15.07 -0.60
CA ASP A 78 23.53 -14.73 -1.55
C ASP A 78 22.16 -15.13 -0.95
N TYR A 79 21.23 -14.20 -0.90
CA TYR A 79 19.84 -14.43 -0.50
C TYR A 79 18.92 -13.40 -1.13
N GLU A 80 17.70 -13.81 -1.34
CA GLU A 80 16.64 -12.96 -1.87
C GLU A 80 15.56 -12.71 -0.83
N VAL A 81 14.96 -11.53 -0.92
CA VAL A 81 13.67 -11.22 -0.31
C VAL A 81 12.66 -11.16 -1.45
N ALA A 82 11.63 -11.99 -1.38
CA ALA A 82 10.63 -12.08 -2.45
C ALA A 82 9.90 -10.74 -2.63
N LEU A 83 9.74 -10.32 -3.89
CA LEU A 83 8.94 -9.15 -4.24
C LEU A 83 7.46 -9.46 -4.01
N GLY A 84 6.72 -8.51 -3.45
CA GLY A 84 5.31 -8.69 -3.11
C GLY A 84 5.06 -9.41 -1.78
N VAL A 85 6.08 -9.59 -0.94
CA VAL A 85 5.94 -10.14 0.40
C VAL A 85 6.28 -9.08 1.44
N ALA A 86 5.33 -8.70 2.25
CA ALA A 86 5.50 -7.73 3.33
C ALA A 86 6.18 -8.35 4.57
N ASP A 87 6.59 -7.51 5.51
CA ASP A 87 7.24 -7.93 6.75
C ASP A 87 6.57 -7.28 7.97
N VAL A 88 6.28 -8.08 8.98
CA VAL A 88 5.81 -7.61 10.28
C VAL A 88 7.02 -7.19 11.12
N LYS A 89 7.44 -5.94 11.02
CA LYS A 89 8.57 -5.38 11.77
C LYS A 89 8.35 -5.38 13.28
N ARG A 90 7.10 -5.38 13.69
CA ARG A 90 6.67 -5.47 15.08
C ARG A 90 5.27 -6.06 15.15
N ALA A 91 5.10 -7.14 15.89
CA ALA A 91 3.78 -7.68 16.22
C ALA A 91 3.06 -6.78 17.23
N GLY A 92 1.74 -6.64 17.08
CA GLY A 92 0.87 -5.86 17.94
C GLY A 92 -0.58 -6.33 17.87
N SER A 93 -1.43 -5.78 18.77
CA SER A 93 -2.82 -6.23 18.91
C SER A 93 -3.87 -5.11 18.74
N ASP A 94 -3.48 -3.84 18.88
CA ASP A 94 -4.48 -2.76 19.05
C ASP A 94 -4.68 -1.92 17.79
N VAL A 95 -3.60 -1.63 17.05
CA VAL A 95 -3.66 -0.83 15.81
C VAL A 95 -2.64 -1.37 14.82
N THR A 96 -3.05 -1.61 13.59
CA THR A 96 -2.14 -1.88 12.46
C THR A 96 -1.62 -0.56 11.91
N VAL A 97 -0.30 -0.45 11.78
CA VAL A 97 0.37 0.65 11.09
C VAL A 97 1.10 0.10 9.87
N VAL A 98 0.63 0.42 8.67
CA VAL A 98 1.36 0.12 7.43
C VAL A 98 2.19 1.34 7.05
N ALA A 99 3.51 1.17 7.04
CA ALA A 99 4.44 2.28 6.82
C ALA A 99 5.46 1.95 5.73
N THR A 100 5.86 2.94 4.92
CA THR A 100 6.80 2.75 3.81
C THR A 100 8.19 3.29 4.15
N SER A 101 9.25 2.52 3.82
CA SER A 101 10.64 2.96 3.85
C SER A 101 11.03 3.65 5.18
N ASN A 102 11.42 4.93 5.18
CA ASN A 102 11.79 5.67 6.39
C ASN A 102 10.65 5.77 7.42
N MET A 103 9.39 5.80 6.97
CA MET A 103 8.24 5.86 7.88
C MET A 103 8.07 4.61 8.74
N VAL A 104 8.65 3.46 8.33
CA VAL A 104 8.73 2.25 9.17
C VAL A 104 9.49 2.54 10.47
N HIS A 105 10.60 3.26 10.38
CA HIS A 105 11.39 3.63 11.56
C HIS A 105 10.64 4.61 12.46
N GLU A 106 9.91 5.56 11.88
CA GLU A 106 9.03 6.47 12.62
C GLU A 106 7.89 5.72 13.30
N ALA A 107 7.26 4.77 12.60
CA ALA A 107 6.22 3.90 13.18
C ALA A 107 6.76 3.03 14.34
N LEU A 108 7.97 2.49 14.22
CA LEU A 108 8.62 1.76 15.32
C LEU A 108 8.96 2.66 16.51
N LYS A 109 9.31 3.94 16.28
CA LYS A 109 9.47 4.92 17.37
C LYS A 109 8.13 5.22 18.07
N ALA A 110 7.07 5.45 17.29
CA ALA A 110 5.71 5.61 17.81
C ALA A 110 5.27 4.40 18.63
N ALA A 111 5.48 3.19 18.12
CA ALA A 111 5.15 1.94 18.79
C ALA A 111 5.84 1.80 20.15
N ARG A 112 7.15 2.14 20.25
CA ARG A 112 7.88 2.12 21.54
C ARG A 112 7.34 3.13 22.54
N ARG A 113 6.86 4.30 22.08
CA ARG A 113 6.26 5.31 22.95
C ARG A 113 4.90 4.87 23.49
N LEU A 114 4.03 4.39 22.59
CA LEU A 114 2.68 3.97 22.92
C LEU A 114 2.64 2.70 23.78
N GLN A 115 3.64 1.82 23.63
CA GLN A 115 3.77 0.64 24.51
C GLN A 115 3.83 1.02 25.99
N ARG A 116 4.48 2.15 26.32
CA ARG A 116 4.55 2.67 27.71
C ARG A 116 3.19 3.17 28.23
N GLN A 117 2.24 3.39 27.32
CA GLN A 117 0.86 3.77 27.61
C GLN A 117 -0.12 2.58 27.50
N GLY A 118 0.40 1.36 27.33
CA GLY A 118 -0.39 0.14 27.24
C GLY A 118 -0.96 -0.12 25.83
N VAL A 119 -0.54 0.64 24.79
CA VAL A 119 -1.04 0.47 23.41
C VAL A 119 -0.01 -0.28 22.57
N SER A 120 -0.47 -1.36 21.93
CA SER A 120 0.36 -2.29 21.15
C SER A 120 0.14 -2.10 19.65
N LEU A 121 1.07 -1.40 18.97
CA LEU A 121 1.03 -1.24 17.53
C LEU A 121 1.65 -2.44 16.82
N GLU A 122 0.95 -2.95 15.80
CA GLU A 122 1.54 -3.82 14.79
C GLU A 122 2.08 -2.95 13.65
N VAL A 123 3.38 -3.10 13.35
CA VAL A 123 4.03 -2.32 12.29
C VAL A 123 4.37 -3.22 11.12
N ILE A 124 3.77 -2.95 9.98
CA ILE A 124 3.98 -3.66 8.72
C ILE A 124 4.78 -2.78 7.76
N ASP A 125 5.84 -3.37 7.22
CA ASP A 125 6.61 -2.85 6.10
C ASP A 125 6.19 -3.59 4.83
N PRO A 126 5.51 -2.97 3.87
CA PRO A 126 5.15 -3.62 2.62
C PRO A 126 6.37 -4.01 1.78
N ARG A 127 7.52 -3.34 1.94
CA ARG A 127 8.76 -3.52 1.18
C ARG A 127 8.62 -3.34 -0.33
N THR A 128 7.49 -3.80 -0.88
CA THR A 128 7.10 -3.66 -2.28
C THR A 128 5.75 -2.96 -2.33
N LEU A 129 5.66 -1.84 -3.03
CA LEU A 129 4.41 -1.11 -3.19
C LEU A 129 3.56 -1.70 -4.30
N TRP A 130 4.22 -2.31 -5.30
CA TRP A 130 3.59 -3.12 -6.34
C TRP A 130 4.55 -4.21 -6.83
N PRO A 131 4.18 -5.50 -6.84
CA PRO A 131 2.94 -6.03 -6.26
C PRO A 131 2.88 -5.87 -4.73
N LEU A 132 1.69 -5.76 -4.17
CA LEU A 132 1.45 -5.57 -2.73
C LEU A 132 1.06 -6.89 -2.06
N ASP A 133 1.53 -7.12 -0.83
CA ASP A 133 1.06 -8.21 0.02
C ASP A 133 -0.27 -7.84 0.70
N GLU A 134 -1.34 -7.89 -0.10
CA GLU A 134 -2.69 -7.58 0.37
C GLU A 134 -3.13 -8.53 1.48
N ALA A 135 -2.79 -9.81 1.35
CA ALA A 135 -3.21 -10.85 2.28
C ALA A 135 -2.71 -10.59 3.71
N LEU A 136 -1.43 -10.29 3.87
CA LEU A 136 -0.85 -9.98 5.17
C LEU A 136 -1.47 -8.71 5.78
N ILE A 137 -1.63 -7.66 4.96
CA ILE A 137 -2.19 -6.39 5.42
C ILE A 137 -3.63 -6.58 5.89
N LEU A 138 -4.47 -7.24 5.09
CA LEU A 138 -5.86 -7.50 5.44
C LEU A 138 -5.99 -8.41 6.67
N GLN A 139 -5.13 -9.40 6.81
CA GLN A 139 -5.07 -10.26 8.01
C GLN A 139 -4.77 -9.42 9.26
N SER A 140 -3.80 -8.53 9.19
CA SER A 140 -3.44 -7.65 10.29
C SER A 140 -4.57 -6.68 10.64
N VAL A 141 -5.20 -6.06 9.64
CA VAL A 141 -6.35 -5.14 9.84
C VAL A 141 -7.50 -5.87 10.52
N ARG A 142 -7.80 -7.10 10.14
CA ARG A 142 -8.84 -7.91 10.82
C ARG A 142 -8.51 -8.21 12.27
N LYS A 143 -7.24 -8.45 12.57
CA LYS A 143 -6.78 -8.72 13.92
C LYS A 143 -6.92 -7.53 14.85
N THR A 144 -6.58 -6.33 14.36
CA THR A 144 -6.51 -5.12 15.18
C THR A 144 -7.75 -4.24 15.07
N SER A 145 -8.58 -4.43 14.03
CA SER A 145 -9.76 -3.62 13.70
C SER A 145 -9.48 -2.12 13.50
N ARG A 146 -8.21 -1.70 13.40
CA ARG A 146 -7.78 -0.31 13.27
C ARG A 146 -6.59 -0.22 12.33
N LEU A 147 -6.61 0.78 11.44
CA LEU A 147 -5.57 0.99 10.46
C LEU A 147 -5.08 2.43 10.41
N VAL A 148 -3.78 2.60 10.53
CA VAL A 148 -3.05 3.83 10.21
C VAL A 148 -2.11 3.53 9.04
N ILE A 149 -2.13 4.37 8.01
CA ILE A 149 -1.24 4.29 6.85
C ILE A 149 -0.25 5.45 6.95
N ALA A 150 1.05 5.18 6.89
CA ALA A 150 2.08 6.20 7.05
C ALA A 150 3.05 6.22 5.85
N HIS A 151 3.10 7.34 5.11
CA HIS A 151 4.04 7.57 4.02
C HIS A 151 4.49 9.02 3.97
N GLU A 152 5.65 9.30 3.37
CA GLU A 152 6.22 10.63 3.31
C GLU A 152 5.67 11.48 2.16
N ALA A 153 5.21 10.85 1.08
CA ALA A 153 4.58 11.55 -0.03
C ALA A 153 3.35 12.35 0.43
N PRO A 154 2.94 13.40 -0.29
CA PRO A 154 1.68 14.09 -0.04
C PRO A 154 0.49 13.12 -0.03
N ARG A 155 -0.54 13.45 0.76
CA ARG A 155 -1.76 12.62 0.82
C ARG A 155 -2.49 12.57 -0.52
N ARG A 156 -2.50 13.69 -1.24
CA ARG A 156 -3.18 13.81 -2.55
C ARG A 156 -2.47 12.95 -3.58
N GLY A 157 -3.17 11.98 -4.18
CA GLY A 157 -2.61 11.07 -5.16
C GLY A 157 -1.47 10.18 -4.62
N GLY A 158 -1.30 10.10 -3.30
CA GLY A 158 -0.29 9.26 -2.67
C GLY A 158 -0.71 7.79 -2.62
N TRP A 159 0.26 6.91 -2.47
CA TRP A 159 0.07 5.45 -2.39
C TRP A 159 -0.89 5.02 -1.27
N GLY A 160 -0.95 5.77 -0.17
CA GLY A 160 -1.88 5.48 0.92
C GLY A 160 -3.36 5.52 0.52
N ALA A 161 -3.71 6.25 -0.53
CA ALA A 161 -5.08 6.28 -1.06
C ALA A 161 -5.44 4.95 -1.74
N GLU A 162 -4.50 4.31 -2.43
CA GLU A 162 -4.67 2.97 -3.01
C GLU A 162 -4.88 1.93 -1.91
N LEU A 163 -4.04 1.92 -0.88
CA LEU A 163 -4.19 1.00 0.24
C LEU A 163 -5.50 1.22 1.00
N LEU A 164 -5.95 2.47 1.17
CA LEU A 164 -7.25 2.77 1.75
C LEU A 164 -8.38 2.20 0.91
N SER A 165 -8.33 2.38 -0.41
CA SER A 165 -9.31 1.83 -1.35
C SER A 165 -9.35 0.31 -1.28
N LEU A 166 -8.21 -0.35 -1.28
CA LEU A 166 -8.08 -1.79 -1.17
C LEU A 166 -8.75 -2.34 0.10
N VAL A 167 -8.46 -1.75 1.26
CA VAL A 167 -9.03 -2.20 2.54
C VAL A 167 -10.54 -1.96 2.59
N GLN A 168 -11.02 -0.85 2.02
CA GLN A 168 -12.45 -0.56 1.94
C GLN A 168 -13.17 -1.46 0.93
N ALA A 169 -12.58 -1.71 -0.24
CA ALA A 169 -13.18 -2.54 -1.29
C ALA A 169 -13.26 -4.02 -0.89
N SER A 170 -12.34 -4.51 -0.06
CA SER A 170 -12.34 -5.90 0.42
C SER A 170 -13.52 -6.26 1.35
N GLY A 171 -14.40 -5.29 1.68
CA GLY A 171 -15.67 -5.52 2.39
C GLY A 171 -16.91 -5.42 1.51
N HIS A 172 -16.77 -4.93 0.28
CA HIS A 172 -17.89 -4.73 -0.65
C HIS A 172 -17.56 -5.28 -2.03
N LEU A 173 -17.80 -6.56 -2.25
CA LEU A 173 -18.35 -6.95 -3.55
C LEU A 173 -19.85 -6.66 -3.45
N PRO A 174 -20.38 -5.65 -4.17
CA PRO A 174 -21.82 -5.53 -4.24
C PRO A 174 -22.36 -6.82 -4.87
N THR A 175 -23.21 -7.52 -4.16
CA THR A 175 -24.13 -8.56 -4.66
C THR A 175 -25.06 -8.00 -5.77
N CYS A 176 -24.68 -6.89 -6.38
CA CYS A 176 -25.47 -6.13 -7.34
C CYS A 176 -25.27 -6.58 -8.79
N CYS A 177 -24.55 -7.67 -9.03
CA CYS A 177 -24.48 -8.31 -10.36
C CYS A 177 -24.92 -9.75 -10.35
N THR A 178 -25.83 -10.14 -9.45
CA THR A 178 -26.72 -11.29 -9.73
C THR A 178 -27.68 -10.83 -10.80
N VAL A 179 -27.30 -11.05 -12.07
CA VAL A 179 -28.26 -11.05 -13.17
C VAL A 179 -29.34 -12.06 -12.79
N PRO A 180 -30.62 -11.63 -12.67
CA PRO A 180 -31.71 -12.57 -12.34
C PRO A 180 -31.69 -13.71 -13.34
N PRO A 181 -31.97 -14.96 -12.92
CA PRO A 181 -31.91 -16.13 -13.80
C PRO A 181 -32.98 -16.17 -14.92
N HIS A 182 -33.71 -15.08 -15.18
CA HIS A 182 -34.82 -15.03 -16.10
C HIS A 182 -34.52 -14.46 -17.50
N TYR A 183 -33.23 -14.25 -17.88
CA TYR A 183 -32.92 -13.84 -19.25
C TYR A 183 -32.43 -14.97 -20.16
N SER A 184 -32.94 -16.18 -19.99
CA SER A 184 -32.64 -17.32 -20.88
C SER A 184 -33.54 -17.40 -22.14
N HIS A 185 -34.45 -16.46 -22.35
CA HIS A 185 -35.34 -16.45 -23.51
C HIS A 185 -35.36 -15.07 -24.19
N LEU A 186 -34.33 -14.77 -24.97
CA LEU A 186 -34.44 -13.81 -26.07
C LEU A 186 -34.06 -14.54 -27.36
N GLN A 187 -35.10 -15.11 -27.95
CA GLN A 187 -35.08 -15.55 -29.34
C GLN A 187 -34.89 -14.35 -30.28
N ALA A 188 -34.20 -14.63 -31.35
CA ALA A 188 -33.86 -13.74 -32.44
C ALA A 188 -35.03 -12.83 -32.88
N LEU A 189 -34.81 -11.55 -32.93
CA LEU A 189 -35.58 -10.62 -33.74
C LEU A 189 -34.66 -9.78 -34.59
N HIS A 190 -35.07 -9.64 -35.85
CA HIS A 190 -34.37 -9.08 -36.98
C HIS A 190 -34.09 -7.56 -36.93
N TYR A 191 -32.93 -7.21 -37.35
CA TYR A 191 -32.43 -6.03 -38.09
C TYR A 191 -33.08 -4.65 -37.95
N SER A 192 -32.35 -3.73 -37.41
CA SER A 192 -32.18 -2.35 -37.90
C SER A 192 -30.98 -1.66 -37.28
N SER A 193 -30.44 -0.62 -37.89
CA SER A 193 -29.13 0.01 -37.74
C SER A 193 -28.66 0.54 -36.35
N THR A 194 -29.37 0.22 -35.30
CA THR A 194 -28.97 0.45 -33.88
C THR A 194 -28.10 -0.67 -33.29
N HIS A 195 -27.82 -1.72 -34.06
CA HIS A 195 -27.13 -2.92 -33.59
C HIS A 195 -25.61 -2.79 -33.39
N CYS A 196 -24.98 -1.75 -33.95
CA CYS A 196 -23.52 -1.61 -33.86
C CYS A 196 -23.05 -1.25 -32.42
N LEU A 197 -23.82 -0.42 -31.72
CA LEU A 197 -23.51 -0.03 -30.33
C LEU A 197 -23.79 -1.16 -29.32
N LEU A 198 -24.85 -1.93 -29.53
CA LEU A 198 -25.20 -3.06 -28.66
C LEU A 198 -24.23 -4.24 -28.82
N LEU A 199 -23.76 -4.52 -30.05
CA LEU A 199 -22.75 -5.55 -30.30
C LEU A 199 -21.37 -5.19 -29.73
N THR A 200 -21.02 -3.91 -29.71
CA THR A 200 -19.79 -3.45 -29.09
C THR A 200 -19.88 -3.55 -27.57
N CYS A 201 -21.00 -3.17 -26.97
CA CYS A 201 -21.25 -3.40 -25.55
C CYS A 201 -21.30 -4.90 -25.18
N TYR A 202 -21.91 -5.73 -26.01
CA TYR A 202 -21.97 -7.17 -25.77
C TYR A 202 -20.60 -7.86 -25.91
N ARG A 203 -19.75 -7.40 -26.86
CA ARG A 203 -18.36 -7.87 -26.97
C ARG A 203 -17.49 -7.37 -25.82
N LEU A 204 -17.68 -6.16 -25.34
CA LEU A 204 -16.99 -5.65 -24.14
C LEU A 204 -17.44 -6.40 -22.87
N LEU A 205 -18.73 -6.69 -22.74
CA LEU A 205 -19.27 -7.49 -21.63
C LEU A 205 -18.85 -8.97 -21.70
N SER A 206 -18.78 -9.57 -22.91
CA SER A 206 -18.28 -10.94 -23.07
C SER A 206 -16.76 -11.01 -22.85
N TYR A 207 -16.00 -10.00 -23.28
CA TYR A 207 -14.56 -9.90 -23.01
C TYR A 207 -14.28 -9.70 -21.51
N ALA A 208 -15.03 -8.81 -20.84
CA ALA A 208 -14.98 -8.67 -19.39
C ALA A 208 -15.37 -9.96 -18.64
N ARG A 209 -16.35 -10.71 -19.17
CA ARG A 209 -16.78 -11.99 -18.61
C ARG A 209 -15.76 -13.10 -18.81
N THR A 210 -15.04 -13.12 -19.94
CA THR A 210 -13.96 -14.09 -20.20
C THR A 210 -12.71 -13.75 -19.37
N GLN A 211 -12.41 -12.47 -19.17
CA GLN A 211 -11.34 -12.03 -18.24
C GLN A 211 -11.71 -12.36 -16.79
N SER A 212 -12.97 -12.18 -16.38
CA SER A 212 -13.40 -12.53 -15.01
C SER A 212 -13.37 -14.06 -14.78
N LEU A 213 -13.58 -14.89 -15.82
CA LEU A 213 -13.45 -16.34 -15.72
C LEU A 213 -11.98 -16.83 -15.68
N LEU A 214 -11.04 -16.02 -16.19
CA LEU A 214 -9.60 -16.28 -16.06
C LEU A 214 -9.01 -15.71 -14.76
N LEU A 215 -9.75 -14.84 -14.06
CA LEU A 215 -9.38 -14.24 -12.78
C LEU A 215 -10.10 -14.88 -11.58
N THR A 216 -10.89 -15.96 -11.79
CA THR A 216 -11.36 -16.78 -10.68
C THR A 216 -10.26 -17.74 -10.21
N GLU A 217 -9.15 -17.18 -9.77
CA GLU A 217 -8.50 -17.74 -8.59
C GLU A 217 -9.58 -17.76 -7.49
N PRO A 218 -9.69 -18.86 -6.71
CA PRO A 218 -10.67 -18.91 -5.65
C PRO A 218 -10.43 -17.68 -4.76
N THR A 219 -11.37 -16.74 -4.78
CA THR A 219 -11.34 -15.55 -3.91
C THR A 219 -11.15 -16.07 -2.50
N ASN A 220 -9.96 -15.85 -1.97
CA ASN A 220 -9.62 -16.30 -0.64
C ASN A 220 -10.70 -15.71 0.30
N PRO A 221 -11.48 -16.54 1.02
CA PRO A 221 -12.56 -16.05 1.89
C PRO A 221 -12.07 -15.07 2.96
N VAL A 222 -10.75 -14.87 3.03
CA VAL A 222 -10.09 -13.84 3.82
C VAL A 222 -10.34 -12.43 3.27
N GLN A 223 -10.64 -12.22 1.98
CA GLN A 223 -10.82 -10.88 1.39
C GLN A 223 -12.19 -10.23 1.70
N GLU A 224 -13.21 -11.01 2.03
CA GLU A 224 -14.59 -10.53 2.07
C GLU A 224 -15.02 -9.71 3.32
N LYS A 225 -14.15 -9.50 4.32
CA LYS A 225 -14.59 -8.94 5.60
C LYS A 225 -13.69 -7.88 6.26
N ALA A 226 -12.77 -7.24 5.54
CA ALA A 226 -11.86 -6.30 6.21
C ALA A 226 -12.53 -4.95 6.54
N PHE A 227 -13.45 -4.46 5.71
CA PHE A 227 -14.19 -3.22 5.99
C PHE A 227 -15.11 -3.38 7.21
N ASP A 228 -15.80 -4.50 7.31
CA ASP A 228 -16.71 -4.79 8.44
C ASP A 228 -15.96 -5.02 9.75
N ALA A 229 -14.66 -5.32 9.67
CA ALA A 229 -13.79 -5.48 10.83
C ALA A 229 -13.25 -4.15 11.39
N LEU A 230 -13.49 -3.01 10.72
CA LEU A 230 -12.96 -1.73 11.18
C LEU A 230 -13.81 -1.10 12.27
N ASP A 231 -13.21 -0.86 13.43
CA ASP A 231 -13.81 -0.14 14.56
C ASP A 231 -13.70 1.38 14.43
N ALA A 232 -12.80 1.86 13.57
CA ALA A 232 -12.56 3.28 13.36
C ALA A 232 -12.24 3.58 11.90
N PRO A 233 -12.45 4.83 11.43
CA PRO A 233 -12.00 5.26 10.11
C PRO A 233 -10.50 5.10 9.92
N ILE A 234 -10.10 4.64 8.73
CA ILE A 234 -8.68 4.55 8.36
C ILE A 234 -8.06 5.95 8.39
N THR A 235 -6.91 6.08 9.04
CA THR A 235 -6.19 7.35 9.13
C THR A 235 -4.93 7.29 8.26
N ILE A 236 -4.74 8.29 7.39
CA ILE A 236 -3.52 8.43 6.59
C ILE A 236 -2.67 9.56 7.17
N VAL A 237 -1.48 9.20 7.62
CA VAL A 237 -0.40 10.10 8.05
C VAL A 237 0.53 10.28 6.85
N ALA A 238 0.54 11.48 6.27
CA ALA A 238 1.22 11.76 5.01
C ALA A 238 1.92 13.13 5.06
N GLY A 239 2.86 13.35 4.15
CA GLY A 239 3.51 14.62 3.97
C GLY A 239 2.53 15.74 3.65
N ARG A 240 2.93 16.98 3.96
CA ARG A 240 2.16 18.17 3.62
C ARG A 240 2.06 18.33 2.11
N ASP A 241 0.94 18.86 1.65
CA ASP A 241 0.72 19.21 0.24
C ASP A 241 1.44 20.54 -0.08
N ALA A 242 2.76 20.52 0.01
CA ALA A 242 3.62 21.67 -0.22
C ALA A 242 5.00 21.23 -0.73
N PRO A 243 5.65 22.03 -1.60
CA PRO A 243 7.05 21.79 -1.96
C PRO A 243 7.92 21.84 -0.71
N LEU A 244 8.85 20.88 -0.57
CA LEU A 244 9.71 20.82 0.60
C LEU A 244 10.72 22.00 0.62
N PRO A 245 10.75 22.79 1.71
CA PRO A 245 11.64 23.93 1.80
C PRO A 245 13.07 23.56 2.22
N TYR A 246 14.03 24.45 1.97
CA TYR A 246 15.43 24.29 2.39
C TYR A 246 15.64 24.51 3.89
N ASN A 247 14.77 25.25 4.54
CA ASN A 247 14.88 25.52 5.97
C ASN A 247 14.56 24.25 6.77
N ALA A 248 15.46 23.85 7.67
CA ALA A 248 15.35 22.60 8.43
C ALA A 248 14.09 22.49 9.29
N ALA A 249 13.61 23.61 9.87
CA ALA A 249 12.41 23.61 10.70
C ALA A 249 11.15 23.47 9.84
N LEU A 250 11.11 24.17 8.70
CA LEU A 250 10.00 24.09 7.76
C LEU A 250 9.95 22.74 7.04
N GLU A 251 11.11 22.18 6.65
CA GLU A 251 11.17 20.85 6.07
C GLU A 251 10.62 19.79 7.05
N ARG A 252 11.06 19.83 8.31
CA ARG A 252 10.53 18.94 9.35
C ARG A 252 9.02 19.10 9.58
N ALA A 253 8.49 20.30 9.46
CA ALA A 253 7.05 20.54 9.59
C ALA A 253 6.23 19.99 8.40
N CYS A 254 6.88 19.70 7.26
CA CYS A 254 6.24 19.13 6.09
C CYS A 254 6.27 17.59 6.07
N ILE A 255 7.22 16.98 6.77
CA ILE A 255 7.42 15.53 6.79
C ILE A 255 6.81 14.96 8.08
N PRO A 256 5.92 13.95 7.99
CA PRO A 256 5.34 13.36 9.18
C PRO A 256 6.38 12.54 9.95
N GLY A 257 6.19 12.41 11.26
CA GLY A 257 7.08 11.66 12.14
C GLY A 257 6.34 10.76 13.12
N ALA A 258 7.09 10.27 14.11
CA ALA A 258 6.55 9.36 15.12
C ALA A 258 5.41 9.97 15.96
N ASP A 259 5.41 11.30 16.15
CA ASP A 259 4.38 11.98 16.95
C ASP A 259 3.03 11.97 16.23
N GLU A 260 3.01 12.26 14.93
CA GLU A 260 1.80 12.22 14.12
C GLU A 260 1.27 10.79 13.99
N ILE A 261 2.14 9.79 13.85
CA ILE A 261 1.72 8.38 13.82
C ILE A 261 1.12 7.96 15.17
N ALA A 262 1.76 8.35 16.27
CA ALA A 262 1.24 8.04 17.61
C ALA A 262 -0.11 8.70 17.86
N ALA A 263 -0.25 9.98 17.51
CA ALA A 263 -1.51 10.72 17.64
C ALA A 263 -2.63 10.08 16.78
N ALA A 264 -2.31 9.69 15.53
CA ALA A 264 -3.25 9.02 14.65
C ALA A 264 -3.70 7.67 15.23
N ALA A 265 -2.78 6.87 15.78
CA ALA A 265 -3.11 5.59 16.39
C ALA A 265 -4.02 5.77 17.62
N LEU A 266 -3.72 6.71 18.51
CA LEU A 266 -4.58 7.00 19.66
C LEU A 266 -5.97 7.47 19.24
N ALA A 267 -6.06 8.35 18.24
CA ALA A 267 -7.34 8.84 17.72
C ALA A 267 -8.25 7.72 17.17
N THR A 268 -7.66 6.61 16.66
CA THR A 268 -8.45 5.44 16.24
C THR A 268 -8.99 4.64 17.44
N MET A 269 -8.37 4.75 18.63
CA MET A 269 -8.78 4.04 19.83
C MET A 269 -9.83 4.81 20.65
N GLU A 270 -9.83 6.14 20.58
CA GLU A 270 -10.77 7.01 21.34
C GLU A 270 -12.21 6.97 20.78
N ARG A 271 -12.40 6.47 19.55
CA ARG A 271 -13.73 6.34 18.97
C ARG A 271 -14.38 5.07 19.50
N PRO A 272 -15.59 5.16 20.11
CA PRO A 272 -16.31 3.98 20.54
C PRO A 272 -16.53 3.08 19.32
N GLY A 273 -16.22 1.80 19.48
CA GLY A 273 -16.59 0.78 18.53
C GLY A 273 -18.07 0.85 18.19
N ARG A 274 -18.47 0.34 17.05
CA ARG A 274 -19.88 0.26 16.64
C ARG A 274 -20.71 -0.34 17.79
N CYS A 275 -21.72 0.41 18.24
CA CYS A 275 -22.85 -0.14 19.01
C CYS A 275 -23.66 -1.08 18.13
#